data_c60b3de9bb8edb8f598bcffb844e9ec3
#
_entry.id   c60b3de9bb8edb8f598bcffb844e9ec3
#
_cell.length_a   1.000
_cell.length_b   1.000
_cell.length_c   1.000
_cell.angle_alpha   90.00
_cell.angle_beta   90.00
_cell.angle_gamma   90.00
#
_symmetry.space_group_name_H-M   'P 1'
#
loop_
_entity.id
_entity.type
_entity.pdbx_description
1 polymer ?
#
loop_
_entity_poly.entity_id
_entity_poly.type
_entity_poly.pdbx_seq_one_letter_code
_entity_poly.pdbx_strand_id
1 'polypeptide(L)'
;MKSIAIVPAILPRSPVRAKPLLLHPAAKPAAFGLCMLPFAWLLHGAFADTLGANPAEALIRSTGDWTLRFLCITLAVTPLRQWTGQHALARYRRMLGLFAFFYGVSHFLSYAWLDMGFDLQAIVRDIPKRPFALVGFLTLLLMVPLAATSFNRAIKALGAVRWQALHRLVYATVLLGLLHFFWMRAAKNNFAEVAVYAVVIAVLLGWRLRERVRSERTVAARHHEGGGERRLHGPQCLRCILDLSALESELREVFWWP
;
A
#
# COMPACT_ATOMS: atom_id res chain seq x y z
N MET A 1 -53.72 -14.00 47.16
CA MET A 1 -52.85 -14.14 45.97
C MET A 1 -52.49 -12.74 45.52
N LYS A 2 -51.22 -12.32 45.73
CA LYS A 2 -50.72 -11.00 45.31
C LYS A 2 -49.98 -11.18 43.98
N SER A 3 -50.50 -10.63 42.88
CA SER A 3 -49.84 -10.61 41.57
C SER A 3 -48.65 -9.66 41.62
N ILE A 4 -47.44 -10.20 41.41
CA ILE A 4 -46.21 -9.42 41.26
C ILE A 4 -46.13 -8.95 39.79
N ALA A 5 -46.34 -7.67 39.55
CA ALA A 5 -46.17 -7.07 38.24
C ALA A 5 -44.64 -7.01 37.92
N ILE A 6 -44.20 -7.78 36.94
CA ILE A 6 -42.84 -7.74 36.39
C ILE A 6 -42.73 -6.47 35.55
N VAL A 7 -42.06 -5.45 36.05
CA VAL A 7 -41.68 -4.25 35.29
C VAL A 7 -40.54 -4.66 34.36
N PRO A 8 -40.66 -4.52 33.02
CA PRO A 8 -39.55 -4.83 32.10
C PRO A 8 -38.41 -3.81 32.34
N ALA A 9 -37.23 -4.33 32.67
CA ALA A 9 -36.02 -3.51 32.78
C ALA A 9 -35.71 -2.87 31.40
N ILE A 10 -35.82 -1.56 31.32
CA ILE A 10 -35.38 -0.77 30.14
C ILE A 10 -33.86 -0.84 30.11
N LEU A 11 -33.33 -1.73 29.29
CA LEU A 11 -31.88 -1.79 29.01
C LEU A 11 -31.42 -0.45 28.42
N PRO A 12 -30.38 0.19 28.96
CA PRO A 12 -29.87 1.42 28.41
C PRO A 12 -29.43 1.19 26.96
N ARG A 13 -29.99 1.96 26.03
CA ARG A 13 -29.58 1.98 24.63
C ARG A 13 -28.10 2.34 24.60
N SER A 14 -27.27 1.41 24.05
CA SER A 14 -25.86 1.68 23.80
C SER A 14 -25.72 2.99 23.00
N PRO A 15 -24.80 3.89 23.38
CA PRO A 15 -24.60 5.15 22.67
C PRO A 15 -24.32 4.85 21.19
N VAL A 16 -25.08 5.50 20.31
CA VAL A 16 -24.88 5.43 18.86
C VAL A 16 -23.46 5.95 18.57
N ARG A 17 -22.53 5.03 18.41
CA ARG A 17 -21.13 5.38 18.07
C ARG A 17 -21.17 6.09 16.71
N ALA A 18 -20.87 7.39 16.68
CA ALA A 18 -20.77 8.15 15.44
C ALA A 18 -19.89 7.40 14.44
N LYS A 19 -20.41 7.16 13.23
CA LYS A 19 -19.64 6.48 12.19
C LYS A 19 -18.36 7.31 11.93
N PRO A 20 -17.18 6.72 11.97
CA PRO A 20 -15.95 7.47 11.72
C PRO A 20 -16.04 8.16 10.35
N LEU A 21 -15.60 9.41 10.27
CA LEU A 21 -15.63 10.26 9.07
C LEU A 21 -15.09 9.54 7.82
N LEU A 22 -14.08 8.70 8.01
CA LEU A 22 -13.47 7.88 6.95
C LEU A 22 -14.42 6.83 6.34
N LEU A 23 -15.53 6.49 6.99
CA LEU A 23 -16.56 5.56 6.48
C LEU A 23 -17.71 6.29 5.76
N HIS A 24 -17.69 7.63 5.75
CA HIS A 24 -18.69 8.39 5.00
C HIS A 24 -18.59 8.07 3.50
N PRO A 25 -19.71 7.93 2.77
CA PRO A 25 -19.70 7.61 1.34
C PRO A 25 -18.92 8.62 0.49
N ALA A 26 -18.96 9.91 0.85
CA ALA A 26 -18.20 10.95 0.17
C ALA A 26 -16.68 10.95 0.48
N ALA A 27 -16.20 10.23 1.52
CA ALA A 27 -14.80 10.27 1.91
C ALA A 27 -13.88 9.61 0.85
N LYS A 28 -14.37 8.58 0.16
CA LYS A 28 -13.59 7.90 -0.88
C LYS A 28 -13.47 8.73 -2.18
N PRO A 29 -14.54 9.31 -2.73
CA PRO A 29 -14.45 10.28 -3.84
C PRO A 29 -13.60 11.50 -3.49
N ALA A 30 -13.73 12.05 -2.29
CA ALA A 30 -12.91 13.18 -1.84
C ALA A 30 -11.41 12.82 -1.79
N ALA A 31 -11.07 11.65 -1.24
CA ALA A 31 -9.69 11.17 -1.22
C ALA A 31 -9.16 10.90 -2.63
N PHE A 32 -10.00 10.41 -3.55
CA PHE A 32 -9.63 10.25 -4.96
C PHE A 32 -9.31 11.61 -5.61
N GLY A 33 -10.18 12.61 -5.43
CA GLY A 33 -9.94 13.97 -5.93
C GLY A 33 -8.65 14.58 -5.36
N LEU A 34 -8.40 14.39 -4.05
CA LEU A 34 -7.17 14.85 -3.41
C LEU A 34 -5.91 14.18 -4.01
N CYS A 35 -5.98 12.88 -4.30
CA CYS A 35 -4.86 12.16 -4.93
C CYS A 35 -4.64 12.61 -6.39
N MET A 36 -5.69 13.07 -7.08
CA MET A 36 -5.61 13.57 -8.46
C MET A 36 -5.14 15.02 -8.55
N LEU A 37 -5.28 15.78 -7.46
CA LEU A 37 -4.99 17.22 -7.45
C LEU A 37 -3.56 17.57 -7.91
N PRO A 38 -2.49 16.85 -7.48
CA PRO A 38 -1.14 17.15 -7.98
C PRO A 38 -1.01 16.97 -9.49
N PHE A 39 -1.67 15.96 -10.05
CA PHE A 39 -1.65 15.73 -11.50
C PHE A 39 -2.38 16.83 -12.25
N ALA A 40 -3.56 17.23 -11.77
CA ALA A 40 -4.31 18.35 -12.34
C ALA A 40 -3.53 19.66 -12.27
N TRP A 41 -2.82 19.90 -11.16
CA TRP A 41 -1.94 21.06 -11.01
C TRP A 41 -0.79 21.07 -12.01
N LEU A 42 -0.15 19.91 -12.23
CA LEU A 42 0.92 19.75 -13.23
C LEU A 42 0.42 20.00 -14.65
N LEU A 43 -0.75 19.46 -15.00
CA LEU A 43 -1.36 19.71 -16.30
C LEU A 43 -1.70 21.19 -16.49
N HIS A 44 -2.31 21.82 -15.48
CA HIS A 44 -2.59 23.26 -15.52
C HIS A 44 -1.30 24.05 -15.75
N GLY A 45 -0.23 23.73 -15.01
CA GLY A 45 1.06 24.40 -15.17
C GLY A 45 1.68 24.21 -16.55
N ALA A 46 1.48 23.05 -17.20
CA ALA A 46 1.92 22.78 -18.55
C ALA A 46 1.17 23.62 -19.60
N PHE A 47 -0.16 23.77 -19.43
CA PHE A 47 -0.98 24.59 -20.34
C PHE A 47 -0.83 26.09 -20.12
N ALA A 48 -0.59 26.49 -18.86
CA ALA A 48 -0.42 27.90 -18.49
C ALA A 48 1.03 28.41 -18.63
N ASP A 49 1.95 27.57 -19.11
CA ASP A 49 3.38 27.86 -19.26
C ASP A 49 4.05 28.34 -17.94
N THR A 50 3.64 27.77 -16.81
CA THR A 50 4.12 28.14 -15.47
C THR A 50 5.09 27.12 -14.87
N LEU A 51 5.50 26.08 -15.60
CA LEU A 51 6.42 25.04 -15.12
C LEU A 51 7.90 25.45 -15.14
N GLY A 52 8.20 26.68 -15.58
CA GLY A 52 9.57 27.21 -15.64
C GLY A 52 10.29 26.94 -16.95
N ALA A 53 11.62 27.13 -16.96
CA ALA A 53 12.43 27.12 -18.18
C ALA A 53 12.50 25.76 -18.90
N ASN A 54 12.24 24.64 -18.18
CA ASN A 54 12.20 23.31 -18.77
C ASN A 54 10.95 22.54 -18.31
N PRO A 55 9.81 22.75 -18.98
CA PRO A 55 8.54 22.10 -18.62
C PRO A 55 8.60 20.57 -18.70
N ALA A 56 9.36 20.02 -19.67
CA ALA A 56 9.51 18.59 -19.83
C ALA A 56 10.18 17.95 -18.61
N GLU A 57 11.30 18.52 -18.15
CA GLU A 57 11.98 18.06 -16.94
C GLU A 57 11.08 18.20 -15.70
N ALA A 58 10.35 19.29 -15.57
CA ALA A 58 9.43 19.53 -14.47
C ALA A 58 8.34 18.46 -14.38
N LEU A 59 7.71 18.10 -15.53
CA LEU A 59 6.70 17.05 -15.62
C LEU A 59 7.27 15.68 -15.26
N ILE A 60 8.40 15.30 -15.86
CA ILE A 60 9.05 14.02 -15.60
C ILE A 60 9.40 13.90 -14.11
N ARG A 61 10.03 14.92 -13.52
CA ARG A 61 10.43 14.89 -12.12
C ARG A 61 9.24 14.83 -11.17
N SER A 62 8.28 15.72 -11.33
CA SER A 62 7.12 15.79 -10.43
C SER A 62 6.30 14.51 -10.45
N THR A 63 6.08 13.89 -11.61
CA THR A 63 5.37 12.61 -11.70
C THR A 63 6.14 11.48 -11.03
N GLY A 64 7.47 11.45 -11.16
CA GLY A 64 8.35 10.50 -10.46
C GLY A 64 8.32 10.69 -8.93
N ASP A 65 8.43 11.93 -8.45
CA ASP A 65 8.35 12.27 -7.03
C ASP A 65 7.01 11.85 -6.42
N TRP A 66 5.89 12.08 -7.11
CA TRP A 66 4.58 11.65 -6.67
C TRP A 66 4.43 10.12 -6.66
N THR A 67 5.06 9.40 -7.59
CA THR A 67 5.12 7.95 -7.55
C THR A 67 5.72 7.46 -6.23
N LEU A 68 6.88 7.98 -5.86
CA LEU A 68 7.57 7.58 -4.63
C LEU A 68 6.78 7.99 -3.37
N ARG A 69 6.17 9.19 -3.37
CA ARG A 69 5.29 9.65 -2.29
C ARG A 69 4.12 8.70 -2.09
N PHE A 70 3.40 8.32 -3.15
CA PHE A 70 2.27 7.40 -3.04
C PHE A 70 2.69 5.99 -2.62
N LEU A 71 3.87 5.51 -3.02
CA LEU A 71 4.43 4.26 -2.51
C LEU A 71 4.66 4.35 -0.99
N CYS A 72 5.29 5.41 -0.50
CA CYS A 72 5.50 5.64 0.93
C CYS A 72 4.18 5.75 1.70
N ILE A 73 3.20 6.51 1.19
CA ILE A 73 1.88 6.67 1.80
C ILE A 73 1.15 5.31 1.84
N THR A 74 1.20 4.52 0.78
CA THR A 74 0.61 3.19 0.73
C THR A 74 1.21 2.25 1.78
N LEU A 75 2.53 2.33 1.98
CA LEU A 75 3.21 1.59 3.04
C LEU A 75 2.84 2.13 4.44
N ALA A 76 2.65 3.42 4.61
CA ALA A 76 2.31 4.04 5.88
C ALA A 76 0.90 3.71 6.38
N VAL A 77 -0.04 3.34 5.51
CA VAL A 77 -1.42 2.98 5.88
C VAL A 77 -1.48 1.90 6.97
N THR A 78 -0.61 0.89 6.92
CA THR A 78 -0.64 -0.23 7.88
C THR A 78 -0.20 0.20 9.30
N PRO A 79 0.98 0.83 9.49
CA PRO A 79 1.36 1.33 10.80
C PRO A 79 0.38 2.38 11.32
N LEU A 80 -0.08 3.29 10.46
CA LEU A 80 -1.02 4.33 10.85
C LEU A 80 -2.35 3.74 11.35
N ARG A 81 -2.87 2.70 10.69
CA ARG A 81 -4.07 1.97 11.13
C ARG A 81 -3.88 1.37 12.53
N GLN A 82 -2.73 0.79 12.80
CA GLN A 82 -2.47 0.14 14.09
C GLN A 82 -2.28 1.17 15.21
N TRP A 83 -1.58 2.28 14.94
CA TRP A 83 -1.36 3.33 15.93
C TRP A 83 -2.62 4.12 16.27
N THR A 84 -3.44 4.41 15.26
CA THR A 84 -4.68 5.19 15.45
C THR A 84 -5.89 4.34 15.81
N GLY A 85 -5.82 3.01 15.67
CA GLY A 85 -6.97 2.11 15.82
C GLY A 85 -8.04 2.29 14.73
N GLN A 86 -7.78 3.09 13.69
CA GLN A 86 -8.75 3.38 12.64
C GLN A 86 -8.71 2.34 11.52
N HIS A 87 -9.45 1.26 11.68
CA HIS A 87 -9.51 0.17 10.68
C HIS A 87 -10.00 0.63 9.30
N ALA A 88 -10.77 1.71 9.24
CA ALA A 88 -11.27 2.31 8.00
C ALA A 88 -10.16 2.74 7.01
N LEU A 89 -8.94 3.03 7.49
CA LEU A 89 -7.79 3.39 6.66
C LEU A 89 -7.40 2.29 5.66
N ALA A 90 -7.64 1.02 6.00
CA ALA A 90 -7.33 -0.11 5.10
C ALA A 90 -8.03 0.01 3.73
N ARG A 91 -9.21 0.63 3.69
CA ARG A 91 -10.00 0.84 2.46
C ARG A 91 -9.27 1.68 1.41
N TYR A 92 -8.42 2.58 1.85
CA TYR A 92 -7.70 3.52 0.97
C TYR A 92 -6.40 2.95 0.42
N ARG A 93 -5.84 1.91 1.06
CA ARG A 93 -4.54 1.33 0.67
C ARG A 93 -4.48 0.91 -0.79
N ARG A 94 -5.55 0.25 -1.29
CA ARG A 94 -5.63 -0.20 -2.69
C ARG A 94 -5.66 0.98 -3.65
N MET A 95 -6.48 1.99 -3.34
CA MET A 95 -6.59 3.21 -4.14
C MET A 95 -5.25 3.96 -4.19
N LEU A 96 -4.59 4.14 -3.05
CA LEU A 96 -3.27 4.79 -2.97
C LEU A 96 -2.20 4.03 -3.76
N GLY A 97 -2.20 2.69 -3.72
CA GLY A 97 -1.30 1.87 -4.53
C GLY A 97 -1.56 2.00 -6.04
N LEU A 98 -2.83 2.12 -6.45
CA LEU A 98 -3.19 2.38 -7.85
C LEU A 98 -2.78 3.80 -8.28
N PHE A 99 -2.84 4.79 -7.39
CA PHE A 99 -2.30 6.12 -7.67
C PHE A 99 -0.77 6.11 -7.82
N ALA A 100 -0.05 5.33 -6.99
CA ALA A 100 1.38 5.14 -7.22
C ALA A 100 1.67 4.61 -8.62
N PHE A 101 0.91 3.60 -9.08
CA PHE A 101 1.04 3.06 -10.43
C PHE A 101 0.66 4.09 -11.51
N PHE A 102 -0.43 4.82 -11.33
CA PHE A 102 -0.87 5.88 -12.25
C PHE A 102 0.23 6.93 -12.46
N TYR A 103 0.82 7.45 -11.36
CA TYR A 103 1.91 8.41 -11.47
C TYR A 103 3.18 7.79 -12.05
N GLY A 104 3.48 6.53 -11.78
CA GLY A 104 4.60 5.80 -12.38
C GLY A 104 4.44 5.63 -13.90
N VAL A 105 3.24 5.31 -14.36
CA VAL A 105 2.92 5.27 -15.80
C VAL A 105 3.02 6.67 -16.40
N SER A 106 2.48 7.70 -15.74
CA SER A 106 2.57 9.09 -16.20
C SER A 106 4.03 9.56 -16.31
N HIS A 107 4.87 9.17 -15.33
CA HIS A 107 6.31 9.45 -15.36
C HIS A 107 7.00 8.81 -16.58
N PHE A 108 6.74 7.54 -16.83
CA PHE A 108 7.28 6.83 -17.96
C PHE A 108 6.78 7.41 -19.30
N LEU A 109 5.49 7.73 -19.40
CA LEU A 109 4.92 8.35 -20.59
C LEU A 109 5.48 9.75 -20.85
N SER A 110 5.72 10.55 -19.81
CA SER A 110 6.38 11.84 -19.94
C SER A 110 7.79 11.70 -20.50
N TYR A 111 8.56 10.74 -20.02
CA TYR A 111 9.88 10.41 -20.59
C TYR A 111 9.76 9.95 -22.05
N ALA A 112 8.86 9.00 -22.33
CA ALA A 112 8.69 8.46 -23.67
C ALA A 112 8.26 9.50 -24.70
N TRP A 113 7.45 10.46 -24.28
CA TRP A 113 6.95 11.53 -25.16
C TRP A 113 7.94 12.69 -25.26
N LEU A 114 8.35 13.27 -24.13
CA LEU A 114 9.06 14.54 -24.10
C LEU A 114 10.56 14.39 -24.39
N ASP A 115 11.18 13.29 -23.93
CA ASP A 115 12.61 13.02 -24.16
C ASP A 115 12.85 12.18 -25.42
N MET A 116 11.96 11.22 -25.72
CA MET A 116 12.16 10.22 -26.79
C MET A 116 11.23 10.38 -27.98
N GLY A 117 10.26 11.34 -27.96
CA GLY A 117 9.34 11.58 -29.07
C GLY A 117 8.50 10.35 -29.47
N PHE A 118 8.26 9.42 -28.55
CA PHE A 118 7.63 8.10 -28.77
C PHE A 118 8.38 7.19 -29.77
N ASP A 119 9.66 7.42 -30.02
CA ASP A 119 10.47 6.48 -30.78
C ASP A 119 10.76 5.23 -29.94
N LEU A 120 9.98 4.16 -30.17
CA LEU A 120 10.10 2.89 -29.46
C LEU A 120 11.49 2.27 -29.63
N GLN A 121 12.12 2.43 -30.80
CA GLN A 121 13.44 1.88 -31.07
C GLN A 121 14.50 2.63 -30.24
N ALA A 122 14.38 3.95 -30.15
CA ALA A 122 15.24 4.78 -29.31
C ALA A 122 15.06 4.40 -27.83
N ILE A 123 13.80 4.28 -27.34
CA ILE A 123 13.49 3.89 -25.96
C ILE A 123 14.10 2.55 -25.59
N VAL A 124 13.88 1.51 -26.43
CA VAL A 124 14.42 0.15 -26.18
C VAL A 124 15.95 0.13 -26.16
N ARG A 125 16.60 0.98 -26.95
CA ARG A 125 18.07 1.12 -26.95
C ARG A 125 18.61 1.96 -25.81
N ASP A 126 17.86 2.96 -25.34
CA ASP A 126 18.28 3.91 -24.30
C ASP A 126 18.20 3.29 -22.89
N ILE A 127 17.09 2.59 -22.58
CA ILE A 127 16.86 2.02 -21.24
C ILE A 127 18.01 1.14 -20.74
N PRO A 128 18.55 0.17 -21.51
CA PRO A 128 19.67 -0.66 -21.03
C PRO A 128 21.00 0.08 -20.90
N LYS A 129 21.19 1.17 -21.63
CA LYS A 129 22.42 1.96 -21.61
C LYS A 129 22.56 2.81 -20.36
N ARG A 130 21.43 3.17 -19.74
CA ARG A 130 21.37 4.03 -18.55
C ARG A 130 20.92 3.21 -17.34
N PRO A 131 21.83 2.85 -16.41
CA PRO A 131 21.48 2.00 -15.26
C PRO A 131 20.30 2.52 -14.45
N PHE A 132 20.19 3.85 -14.28
CA PHE A 132 19.06 4.45 -13.58
C PHE A 132 17.74 4.27 -14.35
N ALA A 133 17.73 4.43 -15.67
CA ALA A 133 16.54 4.23 -16.49
C ALA A 133 16.07 2.76 -16.45
N LEU A 134 17.02 1.83 -16.52
CA LEU A 134 16.74 0.39 -16.41
C LEU A 134 16.07 0.05 -15.07
N VAL A 135 16.60 0.55 -13.96
CA VAL A 135 16.02 0.29 -12.62
C VAL A 135 14.65 0.94 -12.48
N GLY A 136 14.47 2.16 -13.00
CA GLY A 136 13.16 2.80 -13.04
C GLY A 136 12.13 2.00 -13.84
N PHE A 137 12.52 1.51 -15.00
CA PHE A 137 11.67 0.67 -15.85
C PHE A 137 11.33 -0.68 -15.18
N LEU A 138 12.30 -1.36 -14.56
CA LEU A 138 12.06 -2.57 -13.78
C LEU A 138 11.11 -2.31 -12.61
N THR A 139 11.24 -1.16 -11.94
CA THR A 139 10.32 -0.74 -10.88
C THR A 139 8.88 -0.65 -11.41
N LEU A 140 8.69 -0.02 -12.57
CA LEU A 140 7.38 0.08 -13.21
C LEU A 140 6.83 -1.29 -13.60
N LEU A 141 7.67 -2.17 -14.18
CA LEU A 141 7.27 -3.53 -14.53
C LEU A 141 6.81 -4.34 -13.30
N LEU A 142 7.45 -4.19 -12.16
CA LEU A 142 7.00 -4.82 -10.91
C LEU A 142 5.66 -4.26 -10.41
N MET A 143 5.34 -3.00 -10.71
CA MET A 143 4.06 -2.41 -10.35
C MET A 143 2.90 -2.91 -11.22
N VAL A 144 3.16 -3.36 -12.46
CA VAL A 144 2.12 -3.87 -13.37
C VAL A 144 1.32 -5.02 -12.74
N PRO A 145 1.91 -6.15 -12.30
CA PRO A 145 1.15 -7.23 -11.70
C PRO A 145 0.44 -6.82 -10.39
N LEU A 146 0.99 -5.88 -9.61
CA LEU A 146 0.33 -5.35 -8.42
C LEU A 146 -0.94 -4.58 -8.79
N ALA A 147 -0.87 -3.73 -9.81
CA ALA A 147 -2.01 -2.98 -10.31
C ALA A 147 -3.03 -3.89 -10.97
N ALA A 148 -2.58 -4.80 -11.86
CA ALA A 148 -3.43 -5.76 -12.57
C ALA A 148 -4.18 -6.73 -11.64
N THR A 149 -3.66 -7.00 -10.44
CA THR A 149 -4.32 -7.87 -9.45
C THR A 149 -5.03 -7.10 -8.35
N SER A 150 -5.16 -5.77 -8.48
CA SER A 150 -5.80 -4.91 -7.46
C SER A 150 -7.32 -4.82 -7.58
N PHE A 151 -7.98 -5.71 -8.32
CA PHE A 151 -9.44 -5.74 -8.42
C PHE A 151 -10.03 -7.03 -7.80
N ASN A 152 -11.28 -6.97 -7.38
CA ASN A 152 -11.91 -8.05 -6.60
C ASN A 152 -11.94 -9.41 -7.31
N ARG A 153 -12.11 -9.43 -8.65
CA ARG A 153 -12.09 -10.69 -9.43
C ARG A 153 -10.73 -11.37 -9.35
N ALA A 154 -9.63 -10.61 -9.47
CA ALA A 154 -8.27 -11.15 -9.38
C ALA A 154 -7.97 -11.71 -7.99
N ILE A 155 -8.42 -11.02 -6.93
CA ILE A 155 -8.26 -11.49 -5.54
C ILE A 155 -8.99 -12.82 -5.35
N LYS A 156 -10.23 -12.94 -5.85
CA LYS A 156 -11.00 -14.18 -5.78
C LYS A 156 -10.36 -15.31 -6.60
N ALA A 157 -9.83 -15.01 -7.78
CA ALA A 157 -9.20 -16.00 -8.66
C ALA A 157 -7.85 -16.52 -8.11
N LEU A 158 -7.02 -15.63 -7.56
CA LEU A 158 -5.70 -15.99 -7.00
C LEU A 158 -5.80 -16.64 -5.62
N GLY A 159 -6.84 -16.31 -4.86
CA GLY A 159 -6.94 -16.60 -3.44
C GLY A 159 -6.06 -15.68 -2.58
N ALA A 160 -6.41 -15.54 -1.29
CA ALA A 160 -5.79 -14.57 -0.38
C ALA A 160 -4.26 -14.78 -0.22
N VAL A 161 -3.82 -16.04 -0.09
CA VAL A 161 -2.41 -16.38 0.16
C VAL A 161 -1.51 -15.98 -1.02
N ARG A 162 -1.89 -16.38 -2.25
CA ARG A 162 -1.12 -16.06 -3.45
C ARG A 162 -1.15 -14.57 -3.75
N TRP A 163 -2.31 -13.94 -3.56
CA TRP A 163 -2.45 -12.50 -3.73
C TRP A 163 -1.55 -11.73 -2.76
N GLN A 164 -1.51 -12.11 -1.48
CA GLN A 164 -0.62 -11.49 -0.49
C GLN A 164 0.86 -11.71 -0.82
N ALA A 165 1.23 -12.92 -1.28
CA ALA A 165 2.59 -13.23 -1.69
C ALA A 165 3.04 -12.32 -2.86
N LEU A 166 2.18 -12.18 -3.88
CA LEU A 166 2.43 -11.27 -5.01
C LEU A 166 2.58 -9.82 -4.55
N HIS A 167 1.68 -9.35 -3.67
CA HIS A 167 1.71 -7.96 -3.19
C HIS A 167 2.90 -7.63 -2.28
N ARG A 168 3.69 -8.63 -1.85
CA ARG A 168 5.00 -8.38 -1.19
C ARG A 168 6.02 -7.76 -2.15
N LEU A 169 5.83 -7.88 -3.47
CA LEU A 169 6.67 -7.19 -4.46
C LEU A 169 6.72 -5.67 -4.25
N VAL A 170 5.73 -5.08 -3.57
CA VAL A 170 5.75 -3.66 -3.20
C VAL A 170 7.02 -3.27 -2.42
N TYR A 171 7.61 -4.19 -1.67
CA TYR A 171 8.85 -3.93 -0.95
C TYR A 171 10.05 -3.80 -1.90
N ALA A 172 10.14 -4.69 -2.88
CA ALA A 172 11.15 -4.58 -3.94
C ALA A 172 10.93 -3.31 -4.78
N THR A 173 9.67 -3.03 -5.13
CA THR A 173 9.28 -1.83 -5.89
C THR A 173 9.74 -0.54 -5.20
N VAL A 174 9.52 -0.40 -3.90
CA VAL A 174 9.91 0.83 -3.18
C VAL A 174 11.42 0.97 -3.04
N LEU A 175 12.14 -0.14 -2.85
CA LEU A 175 13.61 -0.12 -2.76
C LEU A 175 14.27 0.20 -4.11
N LEU A 176 13.77 -0.39 -5.21
CA LEU A 176 14.24 -0.07 -6.56
C LEU A 176 13.86 1.36 -6.95
N GLY A 177 12.67 1.83 -6.57
CA GLY A 177 12.26 3.22 -6.78
C GLY A 177 13.17 4.20 -6.04
N LEU A 178 13.55 3.89 -4.80
CA LEU A 178 14.52 4.69 -4.05
C LEU A 178 15.90 4.68 -4.70
N LEU A 179 16.38 3.53 -5.19
CA LEU A 179 17.66 3.40 -5.89
C LEU A 179 17.66 4.21 -7.20
N HIS A 180 16.57 4.13 -7.98
CA HIS A 180 16.38 4.95 -9.17
C HIS A 180 16.44 6.44 -8.83
N PHE A 181 15.72 6.87 -7.81
CA PHE A 181 15.71 8.24 -7.33
C PHE A 181 17.09 8.71 -6.84
N PHE A 182 17.81 7.85 -6.11
CA PHE A 182 19.18 8.12 -5.68
C PHE A 182 20.11 8.42 -6.86
N TRP A 183 20.14 7.59 -7.90
CA TRP A 183 20.98 7.80 -9.05
C TRP A 183 20.63 9.08 -9.82
N MET A 184 19.34 9.39 -9.95
CA MET A 184 18.88 10.62 -10.60
C MET A 184 19.32 11.87 -9.83
N ARG A 185 19.37 11.83 -8.49
CA ARG A 185 19.78 12.96 -7.64
C ARG A 185 21.31 13.01 -7.44
N ALA A 186 22.01 11.89 -7.50
CA ALA A 186 23.46 11.82 -7.38
C ALA A 186 24.16 12.65 -8.47
N ALA A 187 23.65 12.66 -9.69
CA ALA A 187 24.18 13.48 -10.78
C ALA A 187 24.13 15.00 -10.50
N LYS A 188 23.31 15.46 -9.55
CA LYS A 188 23.14 16.87 -9.15
C LYS A 188 23.64 17.17 -7.73
N ASN A 189 24.33 16.23 -7.08
CA ASN A 189 24.79 16.32 -5.68
C ASN A 189 23.71 16.71 -4.65
N ASN A 190 22.42 16.41 -4.93
CA ASN A 190 21.31 16.73 -4.05
C ASN A 190 20.84 15.45 -3.31
N PHE A 191 21.47 15.16 -2.19
CA PHE A 191 21.19 13.98 -1.38
C PHE A 191 20.15 14.21 -0.28
N ALA A 192 19.80 15.47 0.02
CA ALA A 192 18.89 15.77 1.13
C ALA A 192 17.53 15.10 0.98
N GLU A 193 16.89 15.22 -0.20
CA GLU A 193 15.60 14.58 -0.47
C GLU A 193 15.70 13.05 -0.46
N VAL A 194 16.80 12.50 -0.99
CA VAL A 194 17.05 11.06 -0.98
C VAL A 194 17.16 10.55 0.44
N ALA A 195 17.89 11.26 1.32
CA ALA A 195 18.02 10.88 2.72
C ALA A 195 16.67 10.86 3.43
N VAL A 196 15.81 11.85 3.19
CA VAL A 196 14.44 11.89 3.76
C VAL A 196 13.65 10.64 3.35
N TYR A 197 13.59 10.32 2.05
CA TYR A 197 12.87 9.12 1.59
C TYR A 197 13.51 7.83 2.10
N ALA A 198 14.83 7.75 2.16
CA ALA A 198 15.54 6.59 2.68
C ALA A 198 15.18 6.34 4.15
N VAL A 199 15.17 7.39 4.99
CA VAL A 199 14.76 7.30 6.40
C VAL A 199 13.29 6.88 6.50
N VAL A 200 12.39 7.51 5.76
CA VAL A 200 10.95 7.15 5.77
C VAL A 200 10.77 5.68 5.40
N ILE A 201 11.39 5.22 4.32
CA ILE A 201 11.27 3.83 3.86
C ILE A 201 11.89 2.87 4.87
N ALA A 202 13.07 3.20 5.43
CA ALA A 202 13.73 2.38 6.46
C ALA A 202 12.86 2.23 7.71
N VAL A 203 12.23 3.32 8.19
CA VAL A 203 11.31 3.29 9.33
C VAL A 203 10.09 2.42 9.02
N LEU A 204 9.47 2.60 7.84
CA LEU A 204 8.27 1.85 7.46
C LEU A 204 8.54 0.34 7.28
N LEU A 205 9.68 -0.02 6.67
CA LEU A 205 10.07 -1.42 6.48
C LEU A 205 10.58 -2.04 7.77
N GLY A 206 11.36 -1.31 8.56
CA GLY A 206 11.86 -1.76 9.85
C GLY A 206 10.72 -2.04 10.85
N TRP A 207 9.72 -1.15 10.88
CA TRP A 207 8.52 -1.36 11.67
C TRP A 207 7.78 -2.66 11.26
N ARG A 208 7.62 -2.91 9.96
CA ARG A 208 6.98 -4.15 9.46
C ARG A 208 7.77 -5.40 9.79
N LEU A 209 9.10 -5.34 9.69
CA LEU A 209 9.96 -6.45 10.08
C LEU A 209 9.82 -6.75 11.57
N ARG A 210 9.84 -5.69 12.41
CA ARG A 210 9.62 -5.83 13.86
C ARG A 210 8.29 -6.50 14.19
N GLU A 211 7.19 -6.08 13.54
CA GLU A 211 5.87 -6.67 13.78
C GLU A 211 5.79 -8.15 13.35
N ARG A 212 6.45 -8.51 12.25
CA ARG A 212 6.56 -9.93 11.85
C ARG A 212 7.28 -10.77 12.90
N VAL A 213 8.47 -10.32 13.30
CA VAL A 213 9.25 -11.04 14.32
C VAL A 213 8.49 -11.14 15.63
N ARG A 214 7.76 -10.10 16.02
CA ARG A 214 6.91 -10.12 17.22
C ARG A 214 5.78 -11.14 17.10
N SER A 215 5.09 -11.19 15.97
CA SER A 215 4.00 -12.13 15.72
C SER A 215 4.51 -13.59 15.76
N GLU A 216 5.63 -13.88 15.11
CA GLU A 216 6.24 -15.20 15.10
C GLU A 216 6.64 -15.67 16.51
N ARG A 217 7.21 -14.77 17.33
CA ARG A 217 7.55 -15.07 18.74
C ARG A 217 6.31 -15.37 19.58
N THR A 218 5.22 -14.64 19.38
CA THR A 218 3.96 -14.87 20.12
C THR A 218 3.34 -16.21 19.76
N VAL A 219 3.38 -16.61 18.49
CA VAL A 219 2.89 -17.92 18.03
C VAL A 219 3.77 -19.04 18.62
N ALA A 220 5.09 -18.92 18.57
CA ALA A 220 6.02 -19.89 19.15
C ALA A 220 5.81 -20.07 20.67
N ALA A 221 5.63 -18.98 21.41
CA ALA A 221 5.35 -19.03 22.86
C ALA A 221 4.05 -19.78 23.17
N ARG A 222 2.98 -19.53 22.43
CA ARG A 222 1.70 -20.27 22.60
C ARG A 222 1.82 -21.77 22.31
N HIS A 223 2.66 -22.16 21.34
CA HIS A 223 2.93 -23.58 21.07
C HIS A 223 3.70 -24.26 22.21
N HIS A 224 4.60 -23.55 22.89
CA HIS A 224 5.30 -24.06 24.07
C HIS A 224 4.38 -24.25 25.27
N GLU A 225 3.50 -23.28 25.55
CA GLU A 225 2.53 -23.35 26.66
C GLU A 225 1.44 -24.42 26.43
N GLY A 226 0.95 -24.57 25.19
CA GLY A 226 -0.07 -25.56 24.84
C GLY A 226 0.47 -27.01 24.72
N GLY A 227 1.78 -27.19 24.62
CA GLY A 227 2.43 -28.52 24.54
C GLY A 227 2.53 -29.27 25.89
N GLY A 228 2.43 -28.55 27.02
CA GLY A 228 2.50 -29.12 28.36
C GLY A 228 1.23 -29.86 28.83
N GLU A 229 0.07 -29.43 28.36
CA GLU A 229 -1.23 -29.91 28.84
C GLU A 229 -1.88 -31.03 27.99
N ARG A 230 -1.30 -31.42 26.84
CA ARG A 230 -1.92 -32.33 25.86
C ARG A 230 -1.31 -33.74 25.83
N ARG A 231 -0.83 -34.30 26.97
CA ARG A 231 -0.34 -35.69 27.01
C ARG A 231 -1.41 -36.77 27.27
N LEU A 232 -2.69 -36.44 27.41
CA LEU A 232 -3.68 -37.41 27.88
C LEU A 232 -4.98 -37.53 27.08
N HIS A 233 -5.09 -37.15 25.81
CA HIS A 233 -6.30 -37.54 25.05
C HIS A 233 -5.98 -37.81 23.57
N GLY A 234 -6.43 -38.94 23.11
CA GLY A 234 -6.14 -39.68 21.90
C GLY A 234 -6.38 -39.01 20.54
N PRO A 235 -6.36 -39.77 19.42
CA PRO A 235 -6.07 -39.27 18.06
C PRO A 235 -7.26 -38.61 17.39
N GLN A 236 -7.57 -37.37 17.78
CA GLN A 236 -8.59 -36.54 17.13
C GLN A 236 -8.14 -35.12 16.79
N CYS A 237 -6.91 -34.93 16.35
CA CYS A 237 -6.47 -33.55 16.05
C CYS A 237 -5.67 -33.37 14.74
N LEU A 238 -6.11 -33.99 13.63
CA LEU A 238 -5.74 -33.53 12.29
C LEU A 238 -6.45 -32.20 11.89
N ARG A 239 -7.50 -31.80 12.64
CA ARG A 239 -8.20 -30.51 12.45
C ARG A 239 -7.54 -29.32 13.15
N CYS A 240 -6.68 -29.53 14.15
CA CYS A 240 -6.00 -28.46 14.88
C CYS A 240 -4.69 -27.99 14.25
N ILE A 241 -4.14 -28.69 13.25
CA ILE A 241 -2.90 -28.28 12.54
C ILE A 241 -3.21 -27.24 11.46
N LEU A 242 -4.48 -27.14 11.05
CA LEU A 242 -4.98 -26.11 10.16
C LEU A 242 -6.08 -25.33 10.89
N ASP A 243 -5.74 -24.55 11.89
CA ASP A 243 -6.67 -23.57 12.43
C ASP A 243 -6.84 -22.42 11.42
N LEU A 244 -7.53 -22.80 10.31
CA LEU A 244 -7.98 -21.88 9.27
C LEU A 244 -8.98 -20.86 9.84
N SER A 245 -9.59 -21.12 11.02
CA SER A 245 -10.57 -20.23 11.64
C SER A 245 -9.90 -18.99 12.24
N ALA A 246 -8.70 -19.10 12.82
CA ALA A 246 -7.93 -17.95 13.29
C ALA A 246 -7.39 -17.13 12.11
N LEU A 247 -6.95 -17.82 11.04
CA LEU A 247 -6.56 -17.16 9.79
C LEU A 247 -7.77 -16.55 9.05
N GLU A 248 -8.94 -17.20 9.09
CA GLU A 248 -10.19 -16.65 8.53
C GLU A 248 -10.72 -15.46 9.34
N SER A 249 -10.57 -15.43 10.66
CA SER A 249 -10.98 -14.28 11.48
C SER A 249 -10.07 -13.07 11.23
N GLU A 250 -8.75 -13.25 11.13
CA GLU A 250 -7.83 -12.18 10.72
C GLU A 250 -8.05 -11.76 9.25
N LEU A 251 -8.36 -12.70 8.37
CA LEU A 251 -8.67 -12.41 6.98
C LEU A 251 -10.03 -11.74 6.83
N ARG A 252 -11.02 -12.06 7.64
CA ARG A 252 -12.32 -11.36 7.66
C ARG A 252 -12.16 -9.90 8.08
N GLU A 253 -11.39 -9.58 9.08
CA GLU A 253 -11.14 -8.20 9.49
C GLU A 253 -10.37 -7.37 8.45
N VAL A 254 -9.51 -8.02 7.66
CA VAL A 254 -8.73 -7.37 6.58
C VAL A 254 -9.51 -7.28 5.27
N PHE A 255 -10.49 -8.16 5.06
CA PHE A 255 -11.16 -8.33 3.76
C PHE A 255 -12.66 -7.96 3.75
N TRP A 256 -13.26 -7.58 4.89
CA TRP A 256 -14.67 -7.19 4.87
C TRP A 256 -14.88 -5.90 4.09
N TRP A 257 -15.41 -6.13 2.92
CA TRP A 257 -16.06 -5.15 2.05
C TRP A 257 -17.52 -5.61 1.85
N PRO A 258 -18.52 -4.71 2.02
CA PRO A 258 -19.85 -4.95 1.50
C PRO A 258 -19.80 -4.96 -0.02
#